data_59115759cb9e892735255e5814b172ce
#
_entry.id   59115759cb9e892735255e5814b172ce
#
_cell.length_a   1.000
_cell.length_b   1.000
_cell.length_c   1.000
_cell.angle_alpha   90.00
_cell.angle_beta   90.00
_cell.angle_gamma   90.00
#
_symmetry.space_group_name_H-M   'P 1'
#
loop_
_entity.id
_entity.type
_entity.pdbx_description
1 polymer ?
#
loop_
_entity_poly.entity_id
_entity_poly.type
_entity_poly.pdbx_seq_one_letter_code
_entity_poly.pdbx_strand_id
1 'polypeptide(L)'
;MPMIDVYAAEGTFADKHRLAQNLAQAVMRWEQVPEIPLFSDNTAAFIHDLPTEAIANASGAGNYIRVQVLTPVNVLDRDKQLGVVKELSEIVAAAAGDPSYVERTWVLITESPEGGWGIAGHANTNADIAVAARAALAAD
;
A
#
# COMPACT_ATOMS: atom_id res chain seq x y z
N MET A 1 -6.73 -6.81 -0.42
CA MET A 1 -6.95 -5.85 0.69
C MET A 1 -5.63 -5.52 1.38
N PRO A 2 -4.76 -4.74 0.79
CA PRO A 2 -3.51 -4.36 1.44
C PRO A 2 -3.68 -3.19 2.39
N MET A 3 -2.75 -3.07 3.32
CA MET A 3 -2.54 -1.86 4.12
C MET A 3 -1.20 -1.26 3.73
N ILE A 4 -1.20 0.04 3.46
CA ILE A 4 -0.02 0.74 2.94
C ILE A 4 0.34 1.86 3.90
N ASP A 5 1.60 1.93 4.30
CA ASP A 5 2.11 3.01 5.13
C ASP A 5 3.22 3.74 4.40
N VAL A 6 3.11 5.06 4.29
CA VAL A 6 4.12 5.91 3.67
C VAL A 6 4.76 6.77 4.75
N TYR A 7 6.07 6.77 4.82
CA TYR A 7 6.86 7.58 5.75
C TYR A 7 7.74 8.54 4.95
N ALA A 8 7.60 9.82 5.20
CA ALA A 8 8.38 10.86 4.53
C ALA A 8 8.55 12.08 5.46
N ALA A 9 9.49 12.94 5.15
CA ALA A 9 9.63 14.20 5.86
C ALA A 9 8.37 15.06 5.69
N GLU A 10 7.98 15.77 6.73
CA GLU A 10 6.88 16.72 6.66
C GLU A 10 7.10 17.74 5.54
N GLY A 11 6.04 18.11 4.85
CA GLY A 11 6.10 19.01 3.70
C GLY A 11 6.43 18.33 2.36
N THR A 12 6.68 17.03 2.33
CA THR A 12 6.97 16.30 1.08
C THR A 12 5.75 16.25 0.16
N PHE A 13 4.55 16.07 0.71
CA PHE A 13 3.33 15.91 -0.07
C PHE A 13 2.33 17.03 0.17
N ALA A 14 1.81 17.61 -0.90
CA ALA A 14 0.80 18.67 -0.81
C ALA A 14 -0.62 18.12 -0.52
N ASP A 15 -0.97 16.98 -1.12
CA ASP A 15 -2.30 16.37 -0.99
C ASP A 15 -2.15 14.90 -0.55
N LYS A 16 -2.09 14.69 0.76
CA LYS A 16 -1.88 13.37 1.35
C LYS A 16 -3.09 12.46 1.19
N HIS A 17 -4.30 13.00 1.27
CA HIS A 17 -5.51 12.20 1.11
C HIS A 17 -5.57 11.59 -0.30
N ARG A 18 -5.30 12.40 -1.33
CA ARG A 18 -5.28 11.93 -2.71
C ARG A 18 -4.16 10.92 -2.95
N LEU A 19 -2.98 11.15 -2.38
CA LEU A 19 -1.88 10.19 -2.44
C LEU A 19 -2.30 8.86 -1.84
N ALA A 20 -2.88 8.87 -0.64
CA ALA A 20 -3.34 7.65 0.03
C ALA A 20 -4.35 6.89 -0.82
N GLN A 21 -5.34 7.58 -1.38
CA GLN A 21 -6.34 6.96 -2.25
C GLN A 21 -5.73 6.37 -3.52
N ASN A 22 -4.81 7.09 -4.17
CA ASN A 22 -4.13 6.61 -5.38
C ASN A 22 -3.31 5.35 -5.11
N LEU A 23 -2.60 5.30 -4.00
CA LEU A 23 -1.82 4.13 -3.60
C LEU A 23 -2.72 2.91 -3.35
N ALA A 24 -3.79 3.10 -2.59
CA ALA A 24 -4.75 2.03 -2.30
C ALA A 24 -5.36 1.47 -3.59
N GLN A 25 -5.81 2.33 -4.48
CA GLN A 25 -6.38 1.93 -5.77
C GLN A 25 -5.37 1.20 -6.66
N ALA A 26 -4.11 1.65 -6.66
CA ALA A 26 -3.06 1.00 -7.46
C ALA A 26 -2.82 -0.43 -7.01
N VAL A 27 -2.69 -0.67 -5.70
CA VAL A 27 -2.45 -2.04 -5.21
C VAL A 27 -3.67 -2.93 -5.42
N MET A 28 -4.89 -2.40 -5.29
CA MET A 28 -6.10 -3.16 -5.66
C MET A 28 -6.06 -3.64 -7.11
N ARG A 29 -5.64 -2.78 -8.04
CA ARG A 29 -5.52 -3.18 -9.45
C ARG A 29 -4.52 -4.30 -9.64
N TRP A 30 -3.37 -4.22 -8.96
CA TRP A 30 -2.35 -5.27 -9.02
C TRP A 30 -2.80 -6.58 -8.40
N GLU A 31 -3.59 -6.53 -7.34
CA GLU A 31 -4.19 -7.73 -6.74
C GLU A 31 -5.26 -8.35 -7.64
N GLN A 32 -5.79 -7.61 -8.61
CA GLN A 32 -6.84 -8.07 -9.54
C GLN A 32 -8.12 -8.53 -8.81
N VAL A 33 -8.46 -7.81 -7.73
CA VAL A 33 -9.70 -8.05 -6.99
C VAL A 33 -10.85 -7.23 -7.58
N PRO A 34 -12.12 -7.68 -7.41
CA PRO A 34 -13.27 -6.91 -7.88
C PRO A 34 -13.39 -5.55 -7.19
N GLU A 35 -13.93 -4.57 -7.91
CA GLU A 35 -14.24 -3.24 -7.35
C GLU A 35 -15.57 -3.28 -6.58
N ILE A 36 -15.57 -3.96 -5.45
CA ILE A 36 -16.72 -4.05 -4.54
C ILE A 36 -16.34 -3.49 -3.16
N PRO A 37 -17.33 -3.03 -2.37
CA PRO A 37 -17.05 -2.43 -1.05
C PRO A 37 -16.18 -3.30 -0.14
N LEU A 38 -16.33 -4.62 -0.19
CA LEU A 38 -15.49 -5.53 0.58
C LEU A 38 -13.99 -5.24 0.40
N PHE A 39 -13.56 -4.97 -0.83
CA PHE A 39 -12.15 -4.68 -1.13
C PHE A 39 -11.83 -3.19 -1.02
N SER A 40 -12.67 -2.32 -1.57
CA SER A 40 -12.39 -0.88 -1.57
C SER A 40 -12.40 -0.27 -0.17
N ASP A 41 -13.30 -0.73 0.70
CA ASP A 41 -13.40 -0.20 2.06
C ASP A 41 -12.34 -0.79 3.00
N ASN A 42 -11.72 -1.91 2.62
CA ASN A 42 -10.71 -2.60 3.41
C ASN A 42 -9.30 -2.54 2.79
N THR A 43 -9.09 -1.65 1.84
CA THR A 43 -7.77 -1.35 1.28
C THR A 43 -7.47 0.12 1.57
N ALA A 44 -6.43 0.37 2.34
CA ALA A 44 -6.16 1.73 2.81
C ALA A 44 -4.68 2.06 2.79
N ALA A 45 -4.38 3.36 2.71
CA ALA A 45 -3.04 3.87 2.89
C ALA A 45 -3.03 4.96 3.95
N PHE A 46 -1.92 5.05 4.66
CA PHE A 46 -1.68 5.99 5.75
C PHE A 46 -0.41 6.76 5.46
N ILE A 47 -0.49 8.09 5.48
CA ILE A 47 0.65 8.95 5.21
C ILE A 47 1.18 9.49 6.54
N HIS A 48 2.41 9.14 6.86
CA HIS A 48 3.08 9.53 8.10
C HIS A 48 4.09 10.64 7.82
N ASP A 49 3.82 11.84 8.31
CA ASP A 49 4.77 12.94 8.27
C ASP A 49 5.75 12.81 9.44
N LEU A 50 7.03 12.78 9.14
CA LEU A 50 8.09 12.76 10.16
C LEU A 50 8.79 14.11 10.20
N PRO A 51 9.21 14.58 11.41
CA PRO A 51 10.17 15.68 11.47
C PRO A 51 11.40 15.36 10.63
N THR A 52 11.96 16.36 9.95
CA THR A 52 13.10 16.14 9.04
C THR A 52 14.30 15.51 9.74
N GLU A 53 14.52 15.84 11.01
CA GLU A 53 15.61 15.26 11.82
C GLU A 53 15.35 13.81 12.27
N ALA A 54 14.16 13.26 12.01
CA ALA A 54 13.79 11.91 12.43
C ALA A 54 14.07 10.85 11.36
N ILE A 55 14.66 11.23 10.22
CA ILE A 55 14.96 10.33 9.10
C ILE A 55 16.45 10.39 8.79
N ALA A 56 17.10 9.23 8.78
CA ALA A 56 18.46 9.12 8.27
C ALA A 56 18.71 7.72 7.73
N ASN A 57 19.29 7.62 6.54
CA ASN A 57 19.87 6.36 6.10
C ASN A 57 21.31 6.23 6.67
N ALA A 58 21.99 5.14 6.38
CA ALA A 58 23.32 4.87 6.93
C ALA A 58 24.38 5.91 6.51
N SER A 59 24.16 6.62 5.41
CA SER A 59 25.07 7.71 4.98
C SER A 59 24.66 9.08 5.53
N GLY A 60 23.59 9.16 6.32
CA GLY A 60 23.10 10.38 6.95
C GLY A 60 22.07 11.15 6.14
N ALA A 61 21.66 10.67 4.96
CA ALA A 61 20.65 11.36 4.16
C ALA A 61 19.24 11.11 4.70
N GLY A 62 18.39 12.17 4.70
CA GLY A 62 17.02 12.13 5.20
C GLY A 62 15.95 12.42 4.14
N ASN A 63 16.34 12.48 2.86
CA ASN A 63 15.43 12.81 1.75
C ASN A 63 14.94 11.56 0.98
N TYR A 64 14.61 10.52 1.71
CA TYR A 64 14.08 9.26 1.19
C TYR A 64 12.61 9.08 1.60
N ILE A 65 11.89 8.28 0.85
CA ILE A 65 10.51 7.89 1.14
C ILE A 65 10.47 6.38 1.36
N ARG A 66 9.80 5.94 2.42
CA ARG A 66 9.56 4.54 2.69
C ARG A 66 8.08 4.23 2.53
N VAL A 67 7.77 3.24 1.69
CA VAL A 67 6.43 2.71 1.48
C VAL A 67 6.43 1.27 1.94
N GLN A 68 5.62 0.96 2.96
CA GLN A 68 5.42 -0.40 3.45
C GLN A 68 4.08 -0.90 2.94
N VAL A 69 4.09 -2.03 2.24
CA VAL A 69 2.88 -2.70 1.75
C VAL A 69 2.71 -4.00 2.52
N LEU A 70 1.63 -4.10 3.29
CA LEU A 70 1.25 -5.34 3.97
C LEU A 70 0.08 -5.96 3.20
N THR A 71 0.26 -7.19 2.73
CA THR A 71 -0.77 -7.91 1.98
C THR A 71 -1.05 -9.28 2.61
N PRO A 72 -2.21 -9.90 2.34
CA PRO A 72 -2.38 -11.31 2.64
C PRO A 72 -1.36 -12.17 1.89
N VAL A 73 -1.00 -13.31 2.47
CA VAL A 73 0.00 -14.21 1.90
C VAL A 73 -0.39 -14.67 0.48
N ASN A 74 0.59 -14.77 -0.41
CA ASN A 74 0.47 -15.28 -1.79
C ASN A 74 -0.46 -14.48 -2.73
N VAL A 75 -0.81 -13.25 -2.38
CA VAL A 75 -1.67 -12.41 -3.24
C VAL A 75 -0.86 -11.75 -4.36
N LEU A 76 0.38 -11.40 -4.10
CA LEU A 76 1.26 -10.77 -5.10
C LEU A 76 2.36 -11.75 -5.54
N ASP A 77 2.24 -12.27 -6.76
CA ASP A 77 3.30 -13.06 -7.38
C ASP A 77 4.47 -12.15 -7.84
N ARG A 78 5.50 -12.73 -8.45
CA ARG A 78 6.70 -11.98 -8.84
C ARG A 78 6.41 -10.83 -9.80
N ASP A 79 5.59 -11.04 -10.80
CA ASP A 79 5.24 -9.99 -11.78
C ASP A 79 4.46 -8.85 -11.10
N LYS A 80 3.54 -9.19 -10.21
CA LYS A 80 2.78 -8.21 -9.43
C LYS A 80 3.69 -7.45 -8.46
N GLN A 81 4.63 -8.11 -7.81
CA GLN A 81 5.63 -7.46 -6.96
C GLN A 81 6.42 -6.40 -7.73
N LEU A 82 6.93 -6.77 -8.90
CA LEU A 82 7.67 -5.84 -9.76
C LEU A 82 6.81 -4.65 -10.18
N GLY A 83 5.56 -4.90 -10.56
CA GLY A 83 4.62 -3.86 -10.95
C GLY A 83 4.24 -2.93 -9.80
N VAL A 84 3.95 -3.47 -8.64
CA VAL A 84 3.61 -2.69 -7.44
C VAL A 84 4.77 -1.77 -7.04
N VAL A 85 5.97 -2.31 -6.93
CA VAL A 85 7.15 -1.51 -6.53
C VAL A 85 7.39 -0.38 -7.52
N LYS A 86 7.31 -0.65 -8.82
CA LYS A 86 7.48 0.36 -9.86
C LYS A 86 6.40 1.44 -9.79
N GLU A 87 5.13 1.05 -9.78
CA GLU A 87 4.03 2.01 -9.83
C GLU A 87 3.93 2.85 -8.56
N LEU A 88 4.07 2.25 -7.38
CA LEU A 88 4.02 3.02 -6.13
C LEU A 88 5.18 4.01 -6.01
N SER A 89 6.38 3.65 -6.49
CA SER A 89 7.51 4.59 -6.54
C SER A 89 7.21 5.79 -7.44
N GLU A 90 6.57 5.56 -8.59
CA GLU A 90 6.16 6.62 -9.51
C GLU A 90 5.05 7.51 -8.91
N ILE A 91 4.07 6.92 -8.22
CA ILE A 91 2.98 7.65 -7.58
C ILE A 91 3.51 8.58 -6.49
N VAL A 92 4.38 8.10 -5.61
CA VAL A 92 4.92 8.96 -4.53
C VAL A 92 5.83 10.05 -5.09
N ALA A 93 6.61 9.77 -6.12
CA ALA A 93 7.45 10.78 -6.77
C ALA A 93 6.61 11.88 -7.41
N ALA A 94 5.53 11.52 -8.10
CA ALA A 94 4.58 12.49 -8.67
C ALA A 94 3.91 13.34 -7.58
N ALA A 95 3.48 12.72 -6.48
CA ALA A 95 2.87 13.42 -5.35
C ALA A 95 3.86 14.38 -4.66
N ALA A 96 5.14 14.04 -4.64
CA ALA A 96 6.20 14.91 -4.10
C ALA A 96 6.61 16.02 -5.09
N GLY A 97 6.15 15.95 -6.35
CA GLY A 97 6.51 16.93 -7.37
C GLY A 97 7.97 16.86 -7.83
N ASP A 98 8.63 15.72 -7.62
CA ASP A 98 10.05 15.54 -7.97
C ASP A 98 10.27 14.11 -8.48
N PRO A 99 10.46 13.94 -9.81
CA PRO A 99 10.68 12.61 -10.40
C PRO A 99 11.88 11.86 -9.85
N SER A 100 12.88 12.56 -9.31
CA SER A 100 14.08 11.94 -8.74
C SER A 100 13.77 11.11 -7.49
N TYR A 101 12.60 11.28 -6.86
CA TYR A 101 12.19 10.44 -5.74
C TYR A 101 11.99 8.97 -6.12
N VAL A 102 11.80 8.64 -7.39
CA VAL A 102 11.76 7.22 -7.81
C VAL A 102 13.01 6.46 -7.33
N GLU A 103 14.18 7.10 -7.43
CA GLU A 103 15.45 6.51 -7.00
C GLU A 103 15.67 6.57 -5.48
N ARG A 104 14.86 7.36 -4.77
CA ARG A 104 14.96 7.54 -3.32
C ARG A 104 13.71 7.03 -2.59
N THR A 105 13.03 6.05 -3.15
CA THR A 105 11.85 5.44 -2.56
C THR A 105 12.08 3.95 -2.38
N TRP A 106 11.89 3.48 -1.14
CA TRP A 106 11.82 2.07 -0.85
C TRP A 106 10.36 1.64 -0.80
N VAL A 107 9.99 0.67 -1.61
CA VAL A 107 8.69 0.01 -1.50
C VAL A 107 8.95 -1.41 -1.02
N LEU A 108 8.54 -1.69 0.21
CA LEU A 108 8.82 -2.95 0.88
C LEU A 108 7.51 -3.73 1.02
N ILE A 109 7.50 -4.97 0.55
CA ILE A 109 6.33 -5.83 0.58
C ILE A 109 6.49 -6.84 1.71
N THR A 110 5.50 -6.88 2.60
CA THR A 110 5.42 -7.84 3.70
C THR A 110 4.12 -8.60 3.60
N GLU A 111 4.15 -9.91 3.83
CA GLU A 111 2.96 -10.74 3.83
C GLU A 111 2.49 -11.03 5.25
N SER A 112 1.17 -10.90 5.47
CA SER A 112 0.53 -11.42 6.66
C SER A 112 0.41 -12.94 6.56
N PRO A 113 0.62 -13.70 7.65
CA PRO A 113 0.44 -15.14 7.60
C PRO A 113 -1.01 -15.53 7.29
N GLU A 114 -1.20 -16.74 6.78
CA GLU A 114 -2.55 -17.30 6.57
C GLU A 114 -3.33 -17.27 7.89
N GLY A 115 -4.56 -16.74 7.84
CA GLY A 115 -5.38 -16.55 9.04
C GLY A 115 -5.07 -15.29 9.84
N GLY A 116 -4.15 -14.45 9.37
CA GLY A 116 -3.75 -13.21 10.06
C GLY A 116 -4.42 -11.94 9.55
N TRP A 117 -5.39 -12.03 8.65
CA TRP A 117 -6.02 -10.82 8.09
C TRP A 117 -7.28 -10.43 8.86
N GLY A 118 -7.14 -9.56 9.85
CA GLY A 118 -8.21 -9.16 10.76
C GLY A 118 -9.11 -8.08 10.16
N ILE A 119 -10.40 -8.38 9.97
CA ILE A 119 -11.44 -7.43 9.57
C ILE A 119 -12.65 -7.63 10.46
N ALA A 120 -13.18 -6.56 10.99
CA ALA A 120 -14.40 -6.57 11.81
C ALA A 120 -14.36 -7.59 12.95
N GLY A 121 -13.19 -7.75 13.55
CA GLY A 121 -13.00 -8.66 14.70
C GLY A 121 -12.76 -10.12 14.33
N HIS A 122 -12.67 -10.47 13.05
CA HIS A 122 -12.41 -11.84 12.59
C HIS A 122 -11.06 -11.94 11.90
N ALA A 123 -10.25 -12.93 12.28
CA ALA A 123 -8.95 -13.22 11.68
C ALA A 123 -9.16 -14.12 10.45
N ASN A 124 -9.22 -13.50 9.27
CA ASN A 124 -9.57 -14.18 8.03
C ASN A 124 -8.41 -14.95 7.43
N THR A 125 -8.72 -16.15 6.92
CA THR A 125 -7.88 -16.84 5.94
C THR A 125 -8.16 -16.29 4.53
N ASN A 126 -7.30 -16.63 3.56
CA ASN A 126 -7.58 -16.29 2.16
C ASN A 126 -8.89 -16.96 1.67
N ALA A 127 -9.20 -18.14 2.15
CA ALA A 127 -10.45 -18.82 1.83
C ALA A 127 -11.67 -18.07 2.38
N ASP A 128 -11.60 -17.56 3.60
CA ASP A 128 -12.66 -16.75 4.19
C ASP A 128 -12.95 -15.49 3.36
N ILE A 129 -11.90 -14.80 2.93
CA ILE A 129 -12.01 -13.61 2.07
C ILE A 129 -12.65 -13.97 0.72
N ALA A 130 -12.24 -15.08 0.12
CA ALA A 130 -12.81 -15.55 -1.14
C ALA A 130 -14.30 -15.91 -1.02
N VAL A 131 -14.71 -16.53 0.09
CA VAL A 131 -16.11 -16.82 0.38
C VAL A 131 -16.92 -15.53 0.53
N ALA A 132 -16.40 -14.57 1.29
CA ALA A 132 -17.05 -13.28 1.49
C ALA A 132 -17.20 -12.50 0.17
N ALA A 133 -16.19 -12.54 -0.68
CA ALA A 133 -16.21 -11.88 -1.99
C ALA A 133 -17.27 -12.50 -2.91
N ARG A 134 -17.36 -13.82 -2.97
CA ARG A 134 -18.39 -14.51 -3.75
C ARG A 134 -19.80 -14.19 -3.24
N ALA A 135 -19.98 -14.15 -1.93
CA ALA A 135 -21.28 -13.79 -1.33
C ALA A 135 -21.67 -12.34 -1.67
N ALA A 136 -20.73 -11.40 -1.62
CA ALA A 136 -20.98 -10.00 -1.98
C ALA A 136 -21.34 -9.84 -3.46
N LEU A 137 -20.65 -10.55 -4.36
CA LEU A 137 -20.94 -10.51 -5.80
C LEU A 137 -22.29 -11.17 -6.14
N ALA A 138 -22.72 -12.19 -5.41
CA ALA A 138 -23.99 -12.85 -5.63
C ALA A 138 -25.20 -12.03 -5.11
N ALA A 139 -24.98 -11.06 -4.23
CA ALA A 139 -26.02 -10.20 -3.67
C ALA A 139 -26.41 -9.03 -4.59
N ASP A 140 -25.62 -8.72 -5.64
CA ASP A 140 -25.85 -7.65 -6.63
C ASP A 140 -26.67 -8.18 -7.88
#